data_d3c6c2e86002e4e3c6a791d9e12b93d3
#
_entry.id   d3c6c2e86002e4e3c6a791d9e12b93d3
#
_cell.length_a   1.000
_cell.length_b   1.000
_cell.length_c   1.000
_cell.angle_alpha   90.00
_cell.angle_beta   90.00
_cell.angle_gamma   90.00
#
_symmetry.space_group_name_H-M   'P 1'
#
loop_
_entity.id
_entity.type
_entity.pdbx_description
1 polymer ?
#
loop_
_entity_poly.entity_id
_entity_poly.type
_entity_poly.pdbx_seq_one_letter_code
_entity_poly.pdbx_strand_id
1 'polypeptide(L)'
;MAFRRLKQVLRKRKLNHSGVTVDQQVNCVAYGARSGIWTICPDMLSSKSVIYSFGVGNNIAWDLAMIEHYGVELHAFDPTPRSVDWIGEQSVPQEFHFHPVGLCGFDGL
;
A
#
# COMPACT_ATOMS: atom_id res chain seq x y z
N MET A 1 -11.05 21.94 6.19
CA MET A 1 -9.87 21.88 7.04
C MET A 1 -10.21 21.63 8.53
N ALA A 2 -11.15 22.33 9.13
CA ALA A 2 -11.55 22.14 10.55
C ALA A 2 -12.04 20.71 10.86
N PHE A 3 -12.83 20.10 10.00
CA PHE A 3 -13.33 18.70 10.14
C PHE A 3 -12.21 17.65 10.17
N ARG A 4 -11.15 17.85 9.42
CA ARG A 4 -10.01 16.92 9.38
C ARG A 4 -9.19 16.99 10.67
N ARG A 5 -8.99 18.18 11.19
CA ARG A 5 -8.33 18.41 12.50
C ARG A 5 -9.14 17.83 13.66
N LEU A 6 -10.46 18.02 13.65
CA LEU A 6 -11.34 17.48 14.69
C LEU A 6 -11.32 15.94 14.71
N LYS A 7 -11.40 15.30 13.55
CA LYS A 7 -11.29 13.83 13.42
C LYS A 7 -9.95 13.30 13.94
N GLN A 8 -8.85 14.01 13.67
CA GLN A 8 -7.52 13.64 14.18
C GLN A 8 -7.43 13.76 15.70
N VAL A 9 -7.97 14.82 16.28
CA VAL A 9 -8.00 15.03 17.74
C VAL A 9 -8.85 13.95 18.42
N LEU A 10 -10.01 13.64 17.89
CA LEU A 10 -10.90 12.60 18.42
C LEU A 10 -10.26 11.20 18.31
N ARG A 11 -9.57 10.91 17.20
CA ARG A 11 -8.86 9.66 17.00
C ARG A 11 -7.69 9.52 17.99
N LYS A 12 -6.93 10.59 18.20
CA LYS A 12 -5.83 10.62 19.17
C LYS A 12 -6.33 10.41 20.60
N ARG A 13 -7.44 11.06 20.99
CA ARG A 13 -8.10 10.87 22.29
C ARG A 13 -8.55 9.41 22.48
N LYS A 14 -9.16 8.81 21.46
CA LYS A 14 -9.63 7.43 21.52
C LYS A 14 -8.45 6.45 21.67
N LEU A 15 -7.36 6.66 20.96
CA LEU A 15 -6.14 5.85 21.09
C LEU A 15 -5.52 5.98 22.48
N ASN A 16 -5.38 7.19 22.99
CA ASN A 16 -4.85 7.43 24.34
C ASN A 16 -5.72 6.77 25.43
N HIS A 17 -7.04 6.82 25.28
CA HIS A 17 -7.97 6.16 26.19
C HIS A 17 -7.84 4.62 26.17
N SER A 18 -7.42 4.05 25.03
CA SER A 18 -7.15 2.62 24.88
C SER A 18 -5.73 2.22 25.29
N GLY A 19 -4.94 3.12 25.88
CA GLY A 19 -3.56 2.86 26.30
C GLY A 19 -2.54 2.85 25.16
N VAL A 20 -2.95 3.26 23.93
CA VAL A 20 -2.05 3.38 22.78
C VAL A 20 -1.49 4.79 22.72
N THR A 21 -0.18 4.92 22.87
CA THR A 21 0.55 6.19 22.74
C THR A 21 1.32 6.25 21.43
N VAL A 22 1.52 7.46 20.92
CA VAL A 22 2.36 7.70 19.74
C VAL A 22 3.74 8.11 20.22
N ASP A 23 4.72 7.23 20.02
CA ASP A 23 6.11 7.47 20.46
C ASP A 23 6.91 8.26 19.42
N GLN A 24 6.58 8.09 18.13
CA GLN A 24 7.24 8.80 17.04
C GLN A 24 6.22 9.36 16.06
N GLN A 25 6.52 10.51 15.51
CA GLN A 25 5.79 11.11 14.40
C GLN A 25 6.71 11.18 13.19
N VAL A 26 6.23 10.67 12.04
CA VAL A 26 6.94 10.72 10.78
C VAL A 26 6.11 11.46 9.74
N ASN A 27 6.77 11.99 8.72
CA ASN A 27 6.10 12.55 7.57
C ASN A 27 5.31 11.44 6.86
N CYS A 28 4.02 11.66 6.60
CA CYS A 28 3.13 10.66 6.02
C CYS A 28 2.37 11.23 4.82
N VAL A 29 2.31 10.44 3.75
CA VAL A 29 1.53 10.72 2.55
C VAL A 29 0.67 9.52 2.20
N ALA A 30 -0.58 9.75 1.82
CA ALA A 30 -1.52 8.72 1.41
C ALA A 30 -1.62 8.69 -0.12
N TYR A 31 -1.57 7.50 -0.69
CA TYR A 31 -1.75 7.23 -2.10
C TYR A 31 -2.80 6.14 -2.33
N GLY A 32 -3.31 6.08 -3.55
CA GLY A 32 -4.28 5.08 -3.95
C GLY A 32 -5.67 5.66 -4.20
N ALA A 33 -6.62 4.76 -4.41
CA ALA A 33 -8.01 5.12 -4.67
C ALA A 33 -8.96 4.07 -4.10
N ARG A 34 -10.20 4.46 -3.83
CA ARG A 34 -11.26 3.59 -3.30
C ARG A 34 -10.84 2.94 -1.98
N SER A 35 -10.94 1.61 -1.88
CA SER A 35 -10.55 0.83 -0.70
C SER A 35 -9.03 0.58 -0.60
N GLY A 36 -8.28 0.85 -1.65
CA GLY A 36 -6.83 0.65 -1.72
C GLY A 36 -6.04 1.93 -1.48
N ILE A 37 -6.31 2.64 -0.39
CA ILE A 37 -5.55 3.83 0.02
C ILE A 37 -4.65 3.46 1.19
N TRP A 38 -3.33 3.63 0.99
CA TRP A 38 -2.33 3.35 2.01
C TRP A 38 -1.46 4.55 2.28
N THR A 39 -1.09 4.72 3.54
CA THR A 39 -0.22 5.79 4.00
C THR A 39 1.21 5.29 4.13
N ILE A 40 2.14 6.05 3.61
CA ILE A 40 3.57 5.73 3.66
C ILE A 40 4.36 6.88 4.28
N CYS A 41 5.61 6.60 4.68
CA CYS A 41 6.63 7.60 4.98
C CYS A 41 7.53 7.77 3.74
N PRO A 42 7.39 8.86 2.97
CA PRO A 42 8.13 9.03 1.72
C PRO A 42 9.64 9.21 1.92
N ASP A 43 10.05 9.64 3.11
CA ASP A 43 11.46 9.88 3.44
C ASP A 43 12.31 8.59 3.38
N MET A 44 11.65 7.42 3.45
CA MET A 44 12.28 6.11 3.40
C MET A 44 12.42 5.55 1.97
N LEU A 45 11.86 6.23 0.96
CA LEU A 45 11.83 5.74 -0.42
C LEU A 45 12.79 6.51 -1.33
N SER A 46 13.38 5.75 -2.26
CA SER A 46 14.15 6.29 -3.38
C SER A 46 13.90 5.47 -4.65
N SER A 47 14.41 5.90 -5.79
CA SER A 47 14.33 5.14 -7.05
C SER A 47 15.06 3.79 -7.01
N LYS A 48 15.87 3.54 -5.99
CA LYS A 48 16.54 2.25 -5.74
C LYS A 48 15.75 1.32 -4.82
N SER A 49 14.64 1.79 -4.26
CA SER A 49 13.76 0.98 -3.42
C SER A 49 13.04 -0.07 -4.24
N VAL A 50 12.82 -1.24 -3.64
CA VAL A 50 11.98 -2.31 -4.18
C VAL A 50 10.79 -2.47 -3.26
N ILE A 51 9.59 -2.50 -3.82
CA ILE A 51 8.35 -2.64 -3.06
C ILE A 51 7.75 -4.02 -3.32
N TYR A 52 7.33 -4.69 -2.25
CA TYR A 52 6.51 -5.90 -2.29
C TYR A 52 5.10 -5.57 -1.83
N SER A 53 4.13 -5.79 -2.71
CA SER A 53 2.69 -5.55 -2.47
C SER A 53 1.95 -6.87 -2.44
N PHE A 54 1.32 -7.19 -1.31
CA PHE A 54 0.58 -8.44 -1.12
C PHE A 54 -0.91 -8.19 -1.07
N GLY A 55 -1.68 -8.98 -1.85
CA GLY A 55 -3.12 -8.85 -1.91
C GLY A 55 -3.58 -7.77 -2.88
N VAL A 56 -3.41 -8.02 -4.17
CA VAL A 56 -3.76 -7.08 -5.25
C VAL A 56 -5.27 -6.88 -5.38
N GLY A 57 -6.03 -7.96 -5.29
CA GLY A 57 -7.48 -7.90 -5.53
C GLY A 57 -7.79 -7.40 -6.94
N ASN A 58 -8.55 -6.31 -7.02
CA ASN A 58 -8.89 -5.62 -8.27
C ASN A 58 -8.55 -4.11 -8.19
N ASN A 59 -7.53 -3.74 -7.46
CA ASN A 59 -7.14 -2.35 -7.28
C ASN A 59 -5.62 -2.24 -7.11
N ILE A 60 -4.96 -1.65 -8.08
CA ILE A 60 -3.51 -1.37 -8.08
C ILE A 60 -3.20 0.13 -8.08
N ALA A 61 -4.15 0.96 -7.69
CA ALA A 61 -3.98 2.42 -7.74
C ALA A 61 -2.84 2.89 -6.83
N TRP A 62 -2.65 2.27 -5.67
CA TRP A 62 -1.52 2.55 -4.79
C TRP A 62 -0.20 2.10 -5.40
N ASP A 63 -0.17 0.89 -5.97
CA ASP A 63 1.02 0.31 -6.61
C ASP A 63 1.53 1.18 -7.76
N LEU A 64 0.61 1.61 -8.62
CA LEU A 64 0.95 2.51 -9.74
C LEU A 64 1.43 3.88 -9.26
N ALA A 65 0.83 4.40 -8.18
CA ALA A 65 1.27 5.65 -7.58
C ALA A 65 2.70 5.57 -7.02
N MET A 66 3.08 4.44 -6.43
CA MET A 66 4.45 4.22 -5.96
C MET A 66 5.47 4.27 -7.11
N ILE A 67 5.16 3.60 -8.21
CA ILE A 67 6.00 3.61 -9.41
C ILE A 67 6.08 5.02 -10.00
N GLU A 68 4.95 5.70 -10.17
CA GLU A 68 4.86 7.04 -10.75
C GLU A 68 5.62 8.09 -9.94
N HIS A 69 5.43 8.10 -8.62
CA HIS A 69 5.99 9.15 -7.75
C HIS A 69 7.43 8.89 -7.32
N TYR A 70 7.86 7.63 -7.22
CA TYR A 70 9.16 7.27 -6.65
C TYR A 70 10.08 6.54 -7.61
N GLY A 71 9.60 6.09 -8.78
CA GLY A 71 10.39 5.36 -9.76
C GLY A 71 10.92 4.02 -9.27
N VAL A 72 10.17 3.36 -8.40
CA VAL A 72 10.54 2.08 -7.77
C VAL A 72 10.20 0.88 -8.65
N GLU A 73 10.93 -0.22 -8.46
CA GLU A 73 10.50 -1.55 -8.90
C GLU A 73 9.47 -2.10 -7.91
N LEU A 74 8.36 -2.60 -8.41
CA LEU A 74 7.25 -3.10 -7.58
C LEU A 74 6.87 -4.51 -7.97
N HIS A 75 6.89 -5.40 -6.99
CA HIS A 75 6.45 -6.80 -7.12
C HIS A 75 5.14 -6.98 -6.38
N ALA A 76 4.08 -7.29 -7.10
CA ALA A 76 2.74 -7.52 -6.58
C ALA A 76 2.41 -9.01 -6.56
N PHE A 77 1.84 -9.48 -5.46
CA PHE A 77 1.59 -10.90 -5.19
C PHE A 77 0.11 -11.13 -4.88
N ASP A 78 -0.52 -12.02 -5.61
CA ASP A 78 -1.88 -12.48 -5.32
C ASP A 78 -2.15 -13.83 -6.02
N PRO A 79 -2.44 -14.92 -5.28
CA PRO A 79 -2.70 -16.24 -5.85
C PRO A 79 -4.15 -16.41 -6.31
N THR A 80 -5.03 -15.48 -5.98
CA THR A 80 -6.47 -15.59 -6.22
C THR A 80 -6.76 -15.60 -7.73
N PRO A 81 -7.46 -16.60 -8.28
CA PRO A 81 -7.74 -16.67 -9.72
C PRO A 81 -8.40 -15.41 -10.27
N ARG A 82 -9.35 -14.83 -9.53
CA ARG A 82 -10.02 -13.60 -9.91
C ARG A 82 -9.05 -12.41 -10.04
N SER A 83 -8.07 -12.30 -9.15
CA SER A 83 -7.05 -11.25 -9.21
C SER A 83 -6.10 -11.47 -10.38
N VAL A 84 -5.70 -12.71 -10.63
CA VAL A 84 -4.86 -13.09 -11.77
C VAL A 84 -5.53 -12.72 -13.09
N ASP A 85 -6.79 -13.07 -13.26
CA ASP A 85 -7.57 -12.74 -14.45
C ASP A 85 -7.70 -11.23 -14.64
N TRP A 86 -8.05 -10.51 -13.57
CA TRP A 86 -8.23 -9.07 -13.61
C TRP A 86 -6.93 -8.34 -13.96
N ILE A 87 -5.80 -8.70 -13.35
CA ILE A 87 -4.51 -8.06 -13.63
C ILE A 87 -4.04 -8.32 -15.07
N GLY A 88 -4.36 -9.48 -15.63
CA GLY A 88 -4.06 -9.82 -17.03
C GLY A 88 -4.75 -8.90 -18.04
N GLU A 89 -5.83 -8.25 -17.66
CA GLU A 89 -6.57 -7.28 -18.48
C GLU A 89 -6.07 -5.85 -18.33
N GLN A 90 -5.19 -5.59 -17.35
CA GLN A 90 -4.68 -4.25 -17.07
C GLN A 90 -3.44 -3.92 -17.90
N SER A 91 -3.33 -2.66 -18.30
CA SER A 91 -2.08 -2.10 -18.83
C SER A 91 -1.24 -1.58 -17.67
N VAL A 92 -0.05 -2.13 -17.49
CA VAL A 92 0.85 -1.79 -16.40
C VAL A 92 2.23 -1.37 -16.93
N PRO A 93 2.96 -0.49 -16.20
CA PRO A 93 4.32 -0.12 -16.59
C PRO A 93 5.28 -1.30 -16.42
N GLN A 94 6.45 -1.21 -17.04
CA GLN A 94 7.47 -2.28 -16.99
C GLN A 94 8.03 -2.52 -15.58
N GLU A 95 7.94 -1.54 -14.70
CA GLU A 95 8.38 -1.60 -13.31
C GLU A 95 7.40 -2.40 -12.41
N PHE A 96 6.21 -2.72 -12.92
CA PHE A 96 5.21 -3.52 -12.22
C PHE A 96 5.36 -5.00 -12.60
N HIS A 97 5.68 -5.84 -11.61
CA HIS A 97 5.87 -7.28 -11.78
C HIS A 97 4.82 -8.04 -10.99
N PHE A 98 3.94 -8.76 -11.66
CA PHE A 98 2.91 -9.55 -11.02
C PHE A 98 3.34 -11.01 -10.82
N HIS A 99 3.09 -11.53 -9.63
CA HIS A 99 3.38 -12.91 -9.24
C HIS A 99 2.09 -13.60 -8.76
N PRO A 100 1.57 -14.63 -9.44
CA PRO A 100 0.36 -15.34 -9.03
C PRO A 100 0.64 -16.35 -7.90
N VAL A 101 1.27 -15.87 -6.84
CA VAL A 101 1.64 -16.66 -5.66
C VAL A 101 1.28 -15.90 -4.39
N GLY A 102 1.05 -16.61 -3.30
CA GLY A 102 0.74 -16.06 -1.99
C GLY A 102 1.92 -16.08 -1.04
N LEU A 103 1.80 -15.33 0.05
CA LEU A 103 2.74 -15.36 1.17
C LEU A 103 2.32 -16.46 2.14
N CYS A 104 3.24 -17.35 2.49
CA CYS A 104 3.02 -18.43 3.44
C CYS A 104 4.28 -18.68 4.27
N GLY A 105 4.12 -19.37 5.41
CA GLY A 105 5.24 -19.76 6.28
C GLY A 105 6.04 -20.98 5.81
N PHE A 106 5.67 -21.58 4.69
CA PHE A 106 6.34 -22.72 4.09
C PHE A 106 6.21 -22.70 2.57
N ASP A 107 7.14 -23.34 1.87
CA ASP A 107 7.05 -23.58 0.45
C ASP A 107 6.11 -24.75 0.15
N GLY A 108 5.18 -24.53 -0.77
CA GLY A 108 4.29 -25.58 -1.21
C GLY A 108 2.97 -25.11 -1.77
N LEU A 109 2.22 -26.05 -2.19
CA LEU A 109 0.86 -25.88 -2.68
C LEU A 109 -0.15 -25.96 -1.55
#